data_96001b020184349acc39038ef0374eeb
#
_entry.id   96001b020184349acc39038ef0374eeb
#
_cell.length_a   1.000
_cell.length_b   1.000
_cell.length_c   1.000
_cell.angle_alpha   90.00
_cell.angle_beta   90.00
_cell.angle_gamma   90.00
#
_symmetry.space_group_name_H-M   'P 1'
#
loop_
_entity.id
_entity.type
_entity.pdbx_description
1 polymer ?
#
loop_
_entity_poly.entity_id
_entity_poly.type
_entity_poly.pdbx_seq_one_letter_code
_entity_poly.pdbx_strand_id
1 'polypeptide(L)'
;MPQAVSSSLVLGAPTDSVRRPLRMYVSVACLLVLVVSAVTIVVDPEAGNDVGPIAVMVGSLVSGTLILRGARQHVNREGLAWGLVGGGLLLGGLAVVAYALLSLVVVLPSFGPYDLVFMSVYALTLTGFALMPHLGSVRSRARVMLDGIIGAVTMTTVVWILFLPAIEIHLANATVWERFAGFAYPVVDTAAVVVALIVTIRRSSWRFDVRIALMGIGIMLQAAGDLSLFSSGVGQTFENAEPNFVFFVLAQVCYLGTGTWIAHRPRPREYADKRQALWPMLAPYAAVGLLAWLVGARLIKSTLSFDTLGLLLVAFVVVGLVIIRQILALREYHSLVEERRKALVSSVSHELRTPLTAMIGFLDVMKDPNVPMGDEERLELNTVVHQQAMYMARIVADLLLLARDSAGPDLRESVVAIDKLVSDSVWSGRSSPVGLEVEVEPGLHAYLDPDRIRQVLDNLVTNAIRYGRGNVYVSAASIGNDIVFEVHDDGPGIPRKYELAIWEQFERGPNRLNANVPGSGIGLAVVELIVRRHGGTASHERSRRLAGACFRIVLPERRRPAPASVAPRPEGLHASLPAR
;
A
#
# COMPACT_ATOMS: atom_id res chain seq x y z
N MET A 1 -48.91 -17.55 -49.50
CA MET A 1 -49.20 -16.61 -48.42
C MET A 1 -47.88 -16.21 -47.77
N PRO A 2 -47.35 -15.00 -47.96
CA PRO A 2 -46.15 -14.51 -47.35
C PRO A 2 -46.47 -13.83 -46.02
N GLN A 3 -45.70 -14.19 -44.99
CA GLN A 3 -45.78 -13.59 -43.66
C GLN A 3 -45.20 -12.15 -43.69
N ALA A 4 -45.95 -11.24 -43.14
CA ALA A 4 -45.59 -9.84 -42.97
C ALA A 4 -44.44 -9.68 -41.93
N VAL A 5 -43.37 -9.09 -42.37
CA VAL A 5 -42.26 -8.66 -41.51
C VAL A 5 -42.66 -7.29 -40.92
N SER A 6 -42.99 -7.28 -39.64
CA SER A 6 -43.17 -6.03 -38.89
C SER A 6 -41.79 -5.46 -38.56
N SER A 7 -41.38 -4.43 -39.27
CA SER A 7 -40.21 -3.59 -38.93
C SER A 7 -40.55 -2.68 -37.76
N SER A 8 -40.29 -3.15 -36.54
CA SER A 8 -40.23 -2.29 -35.35
C SER A 8 -38.93 -1.48 -35.45
N LEU A 9 -39.10 -0.16 -35.69
CA LEU A 9 -38.04 0.84 -35.51
C LEU A 9 -37.56 0.81 -34.04
N VAL A 10 -36.56 -0.02 -33.74
CA VAL A 10 -35.76 0.12 -32.53
C VAL A 10 -34.87 1.35 -32.72
N LEU A 11 -35.27 2.48 -32.10
CA LEU A 11 -34.39 3.62 -31.91
C LEU A 11 -33.17 3.11 -31.13
N GLY A 12 -32.11 2.79 -31.86
CA GLY A 12 -30.86 2.30 -31.32
C GLY A 12 -30.30 3.30 -30.30
N ALA A 13 -30.09 2.85 -29.08
CA ALA A 13 -29.39 3.63 -28.09
C ALA A 13 -28.04 4.07 -28.68
N PRO A 14 -27.64 5.36 -28.56
CA PRO A 14 -26.42 5.87 -29.17
C PRO A 14 -25.22 5.04 -28.73
N THR A 15 -24.42 4.61 -29.68
CA THR A 15 -23.24 3.78 -29.49
C THR A 15 -22.21 4.48 -28.58
N ASP A 16 -21.42 3.72 -27.83
CA ASP A 16 -20.40 4.23 -26.88
C ASP A 16 -19.41 5.24 -27.53
N SER A 17 -19.22 5.17 -28.84
CA SER A 17 -18.39 6.11 -29.61
C SER A 17 -18.92 7.54 -29.63
N VAL A 18 -20.23 7.75 -29.57
CA VAL A 18 -20.86 9.10 -29.54
C VAL A 18 -21.02 9.59 -28.09
N ARG A 19 -21.17 8.69 -27.12
CA ARG A 19 -21.36 9.05 -25.70
C ARG A 19 -20.08 9.55 -25.02
N ARG A 20 -18.89 9.08 -25.45
CA ARG A 20 -17.61 9.52 -24.87
C ARG A 20 -17.28 10.99 -25.14
N PRO A 21 -17.33 11.50 -26.38
CA PRO A 21 -17.07 12.91 -26.65
C PRO A 21 -18.09 13.82 -25.98
N LEU A 22 -19.38 13.48 -25.97
CA LEU A 22 -20.43 14.31 -25.33
C LEU A 22 -20.14 14.51 -23.83
N ARG A 23 -19.73 13.46 -23.10
CA ARG A 23 -19.38 13.56 -21.67
C ARG A 23 -18.19 14.49 -21.43
N MET A 24 -17.19 14.42 -22.29
CA MET A 24 -16.02 15.28 -22.23
C MET A 24 -16.41 16.74 -22.45
N TYR A 25 -17.26 17.04 -23.44
CA TYR A 25 -17.77 18.39 -23.69
C TYR A 25 -18.57 18.94 -22.52
N VAL A 26 -19.45 18.14 -21.91
CA VAL A 26 -20.23 18.54 -20.72
C VAL A 26 -19.31 18.85 -19.55
N SER A 27 -18.28 18.02 -19.31
CA SER A 27 -17.31 18.26 -18.23
C SER A 27 -16.48 19.52 -18.47
N VAL A 28 -16.04 19.76 -19.70
CA VAL A 28 -15.28 20.96 -20.08
C VAL A 28 -16.13 22.21 -19.98
N ALA A 29 -17.38 22.17 -20.46
CA ALA A 29 -18.30 23.28 -20.34
C ALA A 29 -18.61 23.62 -18.87
N CYS A 30 -18.88 22.62 -18.05
CA CYS A 30 -19.09 22.83 -16.63
C CYS A 30 -17.84 23.40 -15.94
N LEU A 31 -16.65 22.92 -16.27
CA LEU A 31 -15.38 23.44 -15.74
C LEU A 31 -15.20 24.92 -16.13
N LEU A 32 -15.50 25.28 -17.39
CA LEU A 32 -15.46 26.68 -17.85
C LEU A 32 -16.41 27.55 -17.05
N VAL A 33 -17.65 27.11 -16.85
CA VAL A 33 -18.64 27.85 -16.05
C VAL A 33 -18.10 28.04 -14.61
N LEU A 34 -17.58 27.01 -13.99
CA LEU A 34 -17.03 27.09 -12.63
C LEU A 34 -15.84 28.06 -12.54
N VAL A 35 -14.90 27.98 -13.49
CA VAL A 35 -13.74 28.90 -13.52
C VAL A 35 -14.16 30.32 -13.74
N VAL A 36 -15.06 30.61 -14.71
CA VAL A 36 -15.58 31.93 -14.94
C VAL A 36 -16.29 32.44 -13.70
N SER A 37 -17.14 31.64 -13.06
CA SER A 37 -17.84 32.04 -11.83
C SER A 37 -16.85 32.36 -10.70
N ALA A 38 -15.80 31.56 -10.51
CA ALA A 38 -14.77 31.82 -9.49
C ALA A 38 -14.05 33.17 -9.76
N VAL A 39 -13.74 33.46 -11.02
CA VAL A 39 -13.13 34.75 -11.42
C VAL A 39 -14.09 35.90 -11.17
N THR A 40 -15.36 35.76 -11.56
CA THR A 40 -16.39 36.81 -11.36
C THR A 40 -16.53 37.14 -9.86
N ILE A 41 -16.61 36.13 -8.98
CA ILE A 41 -16.72 36.32 -7.53
C ILE A 41 -15.54 37.14 -6.97
N VAL A 42 -14.33 36.94 -7.52
CA VAL A 42 -13.12 37.64 -7.04
C VAL A 42 -13.03 39.04 -7.59
N VAL A 43 -13.43 39.26 -8.87
CA VAL A 43 -13.27 40.52 -9.57
C VAL A 43 -14.43 41.47 -9.30
N ASP A 44 -15.65 40.95 -9.22
CA ASP A 44 -16.90 41.68 -8.98
C ASP A 44 -17.75 40.88 -7.96
N PRO A 45 -17.59 41.16 -6.65
CA PRO A 45 -18.32 40.48 -5.60
C PRO A 45 -19.85 40.64 -5.68
N GLU A 46 -20.36 41.75 -6.19
CA GLU A 46 -21.82 41.98 -6.35
C GLU A 46 -22.41 41.03 -7.39
N ALA A 47 -21.79 40.95 -8.58
CA ALA A 47 -22.16 39.98 -9.59
C ALA A 47 -21.87 38.52 -9.12
N GLY A 48 -20.88 38.33 -8.27
CA GLY A 48 -20.51 37.05 -7.65
C GLY A 48 -21.62 36.45 -6.79
N ASN A 49 -22.40 37.27 -6.10
CA ASN A 49 -23.52 36.83 -5.26
C ASN A 49 -24.63 36.15 -6.07
N ASP A 50 -24.88 36.58 -7.28
CA ASP A 50 -25.87 35.96 -8.17
C ASP A 50 -25.34 34.68 -8.83
N VAL A 51 -24.08 34.71 -9.24
CA VAL A 51 -23.44 33.61 -10.00
C VAL A 51 -23.00 32.46 -9.12
N GLY A 52 -22.56 32.73 -7.88
CA GLY A 52 -22.01 31.74 -6.96
C GLY A 52 -22.96 30.57 -6.67
N PRO A 53 -24.18 30.81 -6.19
CA PRO A 53 -25.17 29.76 -5.94
C PRO A 53 -25.49 28.91 -7.16
N ILE A 54 -25.61 29.56 -8.34
CA ILE A 54 -25.88 28.87 -9.61
C ILE A 54 -24.72 27.97 -9.99
N ALA A 55 -23.48 28.42 -9.81
CA ALA A 55 -22.29 27.65 -10.08
C ALA A 55 -22.20 26.42 -9.16
N VAL A 56 -22.46 26.56 -7.86
CA VAL A 56 -22.49 25.46 -6.88
C VAL A 56 -23.58 24.45 -7.25
N MET A 57 -24.78 24.92 -7.62
CA MET A 57 -25.87 24.06 -8.05
C MET A 57 -25.49 23.22 -9.27
N VAL A 58 -25.04 23.86 -10.34
CA VAL A 58 -24.67 23.20 -11.60
C VAL A 58 -23.50 22.22 -11.35
N GLY A 59 -22.49 22.66 -10.62
CA GLY A 59 -21.34 21.84 -10.25
C GLY A 59 -21.74 20.57 -9.49
N SER A 60 -22.60 20.70 -8.48
CA SER A 60 -23.08 19.57 -7.65
C SER A 60 -23.93 18.58 -8.47
N LEU A 61 -24.83 19.07 -9.33
CA LEU A 61 -25.68 18.22 -10.16
C LEU A 61 -24.86 17.45 -11.20
N VAL A 62 -23.92 18.12 -11.87
CA VAL A 62 -23.07 17.49 -12.90
C VAL A 62 -22.09 16.49 -12.25
N SER A 63 -21.36 16.89 -11.22
CA SER A 63 -20.40 16.03 -10.54
C SER A 63 -21.06 14.82 -9.89
N GLY A 64 -22.19 15.02 -9.18
CA GLY A 64 -22.97 13.94 -8.59
C GLY A 64 -23.47 12.94 -9.63
N THR A 65 -23.97 13.43 -10.77
CA THR A 65 -24.40 12.56 -11.90
C THR A 65 -23.25 11.76 -12.48
N LEU A 66 -22.07 12.38 -12.67
CA LEU A 66 -20.89 11.70 -13.21
C LEU A 66 -20.39 10.61 -12.24
N ILE A 67 -20.34 10.93 -10.95
CA ILE A 67 -19.93 9.98 -9.90
C ILE A 67 -20.90 8.80 -9.84
N LEU A 68 -22.21 9.04 -9.84
CA LEU A 68 -23.24 7.98 -9.84
C LEU A 68 -23.15 7.08 -11.08
N ARG A 69 -22.95 7.66 -12.25
CA ARG A 69 -22.75 6.86 -13.48
C ARG A 69 -21.49 6.05 -13.41
N GLY A 70 -20.41 6.61 -12.90
CA GLY A 70 -19.15 5.91 -12.67
C GLY A 70 -19.30 4.80 -11.63
N ALA A 71 -20.02 5.04 -10.54
CA ALA A 71 -20.31 4.08 -9.47
C ALA A 71 -20.98 2.79 -9.99
N ARG A 72 -21.88 2.90 -10.97
CA ARG A 72 -22.54 1.76 -11.62
C ARG A 72 -21.59 0.83 -12.38
N GLN A 73 -20.39 1.28 -12.71
CA GLN A 73 -19.34 0.47 -13.37
C GLN A 73 -18.54 -0.37 -12.37
N HIS A 74 -18.68 -0.10 -11.08
CA HIS A 74 -18.01 -0.82 -10.00
C HIS A 74 -19.02 -1.77 -9.35
N VAL A 75 -18.75 -3.06 -9.45
CA VAL A 75 -19.52 -4.10 -8.74
C VAL A 75 -18.97 -4.19 -7.31
N ASN A 76 -19.81 -4.31 -6.28
CA ASN A 76 -19.46 -4.44 -4.86
C ASN A 76 -19.47 -3.12 -4.05
N ARG A 77 -18.80 -3.15 -2.90
CA ARG A 77 -18.78 -2.06 -1.91
C ARG A 77 -18.22 -0.73 -2.45
N GLU A 78 -17.33 -0.75 -3.43
CA GLU A 78 -16.79 0.47 -4.03
C GLU A 78 -17.86 1.22 -4.83
N GLY A 79 -18.71 0.49 -5.57
CA GLY A 79 -19.85 1.08 -6.28
C GLY A 79 -20.87 1.71 -5.33
N LEU A 80 -21.17 1.05 -4.21
CA LEU A 80 -22.05 1.59 -3.18
C LEU A 80 -21.45 2.87 -2.55
N ALA A 81 -20.16 2.84 -2.22
CA ALA A 81 -19.44 3.97 -1.63
C ALA A 81 -19.50 5.22 -2.53
N TRP A 82 -19.12 5.07 -3.80
CA TRP A 82 -19.23 6.17 -4.76
C TRP A 82 -20.68 6.55 -5.06
N GLY A 83 -21.61 5.59 -5.00
CA GLY A 83 -23.03 5.83 -5.13
C GLY A 83 -23.58 6.77 -4.06
N LEU A 84 -23.18 6.55 -2.80
CA LEU A 84 -23.55 7.43 -1.68
C LEU A 84 -22.95 8.82 -1.82
N VAL A 85 -21.68 8.93 -2.19
CA VAL A 85 -21.02 10.24 -2.44
C VAL A 85 -21.71 10.99 -3.56
N GLY A 86 -21.94 10.35 -4.71
CA GLY A 86 -22.62 10.98 -5.85
C GLY A 86 -24.08 11.32 -5.55
N GLY A 87 -24.77 10.48 -4.78
CA GLY A 87 -26.12 10.73 -4.30
C GLY A 87 -26.21 11.93 -3.37
N GLY A 88 -25.23 12.06 -2.45
CA GLY A 88 -25.11 13.22 -1.56
C GLY A 88 -24.94 14.53 -2.35
N LEU A 89 -24.00 14.56 -3.30
CA LEU A 89 -23.79 15.76 -4.14
C LEU A 89 -25.03 16.13 -4.97
N LEU A 90 -25.74 15.12 -5.54
CA LEU A 90 -27.00 15.38 -6.24
C LEU A 90 -28.07 15.96 -5.31
N LEU A 91 -28.20 15.39 -4.11
CA LEU A 91 -29.14 15.89 -3.11
C LEU A 91 -28.82 17.34 -2.74
N GLY A 92 -27.52 17.67 -2.57
CA GLY A 92 -27.06 19.03 -2.31
C GLY A 92 -27.45 20.00 -3.44
N GLY A 93 -27.16 19.62 -4.69
CA GLY A 93 -27.56 20.42 -5.85
C GLY A 93 -29.08 20.64 -5.93
N LEU A 94 -29.88 19.60 -5.70
CA LEU A 94 -31.34 19.70 -5.65
C LEU A 94 -31.84 20.56 -4.47
N ALA A 95 -31.17 20.49 -3.32
CA ALA A 95 -31.50 21.33 -2.17
C ALA A 95 -31.29 22.82 -2.47
N VAL A 96 -30.19 23.16 -3.17
CA VAL A 96 -29.95 24.54 -3.63
C VAL A 96 -31.04 25.01 -4.59
N VAL A 97 -31.49 24.15 -5.55
CA VAL A 97 -32.62 24.45 -6.44
C VAL A 97 -33.89 24.71 -5.63
N ALA A 98 -34.21 23.81 -4.69
CA ALA A 98 -35.41 23.95 -3.86
C ALA A 98 -35.37 25.23 -3.02
N TYR A 99 -34.23 25.55 -2.43
CA TYR A 99 -34.02 26.77 -1.66
C TYR A 99 -34.24 28.00 -2.53
N ALA A 100 -33.64 28.06 -3.75
CA ALA A 100 -33.80 29.17 -4.68
C ALA A 100 -35.24 29.35 -5.16
N LEU A 101 -35.96 28.26 -5.44
CA LEU A 101 -37.37 28.33 -5.83
C LEU A 101 -38.26 28.79 -4.65
N LEU A 102 -37.99 28.32 -3.45
CA LEU A 102 -38.75 28.69 -2.27
C LEU A 102 -38.52 30.17 -1.89
N SER A 103 -37.32 30.69 -2.07
CA SER A 103 -36.96 32.08 -1.79
C SER A 103 -37.67 33.09 -2.72
N LEU A 104 -38.15 32.65 -3.89
CA LEU A 104 -38.97 33.46 -4.78
C LEU A 104 -40.38 33.73 -4.23
N VAL A 105 -40.86 32.86 -3.32
CA VAL A 105 -42.23 32.92 -2.79
C VAL A 105 -42.26 33.36 -1.33
N VAL A 106 -41.24 33.02 -0.55
CA VAL A 106 -41.17 33.31 0.89
C VAL A 106 -39.79 33.84 1.23
N VAL A 107 -39.73 34.87 2.06
CA VAL A 107 -38.45 35.31 2.65
C VAL A 107 -37.99 34.23 3.62
N LEU A 108 -36.93 33.52 3.23
CA LEU A 108 -36.35 32.47 4.05
C LEU A 108 -35.33 33.05 5.04
N PRO A 109 -35.30 32.61 6.27
CA PRO A 109 -34.24 32.96 7.21
C PRO A 109 -32.91 32.37 6.73
N SER A 110 -31.79 32.95 7.17
CA SER A 110 -30.44 32.46 6.81
C SER A 110 -30.23 31.01 7.22
N PHE A 111 -30.84 30.56 8.34
CA PHE A 111 -30.81 29.18 8.83
C PHE A 111 -32.23 28.71 9.20
N GLY A 112 -32.55 27.46 8.86
CA GLY A 112 -33.89 26.92 9.05
C GLY A 112 -33.95 25.39 8.97
N PRO A 113 -35.15 24.81 8.97
CA PRO A 113 -35.31 23.34 8.86
C PRO A 113 -34.71 22.73 7.58
N TYR A 114 -34.50 23.51 6.53
CA TYR A 114 -33.88 23.08 5.28
C TYR A 114 -32.39 22.75 5.45
N ASP A 115 -31.71 23.27 6.50
CA ASP A 115 -30.33 22.91 6.83
C ASP A 115 -30.16 21.42 7.16
N LEU A 116 -31.20 20.76 7.65
CA LEU A 116 -31.21 19.31 7.83
C LEU A 116 -30.98 18.53 6.52
N VAL A 117 -31.47 19.10 5.39
CA VAL A 117 -31.22 18.49 4.08
C VAL A 117 -29.75 18.65 3.70
N PHE A 118 -29.17 19.84 3.89
CA PHE A 118 -27.73 20.06 3.66
C PHE A 118 -26.87 19.18 4.59
N MET A 119 -27.22 19.02 5.85
CA MET A 119 -26.55 18.11 6.78
C MET A 119 -26.60 16.65 6.32
N SER A 120 -27.69 16.21 5.68
CA SER A 120 -27.81 14.86 5.13
C SER A 120 -26.82 14.58 3.99
N VAL A 121 -26.37 15.61 3.26
CA VAL A 121 -25.32 15.50 2.23
C VAL A 121 -24.02 15.04 2.85
N TYR A 122 -23.65 15.62 3.99
CA TYR A 122 -22.46 15.20 4.74
C TYR A 122 -22.59 13.78 5.26
N ALA A 123 -23.74 13.42 5.82
CA ALA A 123 -23.99 12.06 6.32
C ALA A 123 -23.83 11.01 5.20
N LEU A 124 -24.37 11.26 4.01
CA LEU A 124 -24.22 10.39 2.84
C LEU A 124 -22.76 10.31 2.37
N THR A 125 -22.08 11.45 2.27
CA THR A 125 -20.68 11.53 1.83
C THR A 125 -19.75 10.81 2.81
N LEU A 126 -19.90 11.05 4.12
CA LEU A 126 -19.12 10.39 5.16
C LEU A 126 -19.35 8.88 5.19
N THR A 127 -20.61 8.45 5.06
CA THR A 127 -20.95 7.02 4.97
C THR A 127 -20.31 6.39 3.73
N GLY A 128 -20.36 7.09 2.59
CA GLY A 128 -19.70 6.66 1.35
C GLY A 128 -18.20 6.46 1.55
N PHE A 129 -17.51 7.41 2.18
CA PHE A 129 -16.08 7.28 2.50
C PHE A 129 -15.79 6.14 3.48
N ALA A 130 -16.61 5.96 4.51
CA ALA A 130 -16.46 4.87 5.49
C ALA A 130 -16.65 3.47 4.86
N LEU A 131 -17.48 3.36 3.83
CA LEU A 131 -17.74 2.12 3.11
C LEU A 131 -16.70 1.82 2.03
N MET A 132 -15.80 2.75 1.69
CA MET A 132 -14.77 2.48 0.68
C MET A 132 -13.92 1.27 1.06
N PRO A 133 -13.73 0.31 0.12
CA PRO A 133 -13.00 -0.90 0.40
C PRO A 133 -11.57 -0.57 0.80
N HIS A 134 -11.17 -1.03 1.97
CA HIS A 134 -9.82 -0.87 2.51
C HIS A 134 -8.98 -2.07 2.08
N LEU A 135 -7.80 -1.82 1.56
CA LEU A 135 -6.77 -2.82 1.35
C LEU A 135 -6.17 -3.17 2.73
N GLY A 136 -6.77 -4.15 3.42
CA GLY A 136 -6.27 -4.57 4.73
C GLY A 136 -7.20 -5.53 5.48
N SER A 137 -6.66 -6.19 6.51
CA SER A 137 -7.38 -7.12 7.38
C SER A 137 -8.48 -6.43 8.19
N VAL A 138 -9.44 -7.19 8.73
CA VAL A 138 -10.51 -6.68 9.61
C VAL A 138 -9.93 -5.97 10.84
N ARG A 139 -8.77 -6.45 11.36
CA ARG A 139 -8.06 -5.86 12.51
C ARG A 139 -7.50 -4.47 12.19
N SER A 140 -7.07 -4.23 10.96
CA SER A 140 -6.60 -2.90 10.54
C SER A 140 -7.73 -1.86 10.52
N ARG A 141 -9.01 -2.27 10.40
CA ARG A 141 -10.18 -1.38 10.39
C ARG A 141 -10.38 -0.66 11.73
N ALA A 142 -10.20 -1.36 12.85
CA ALA A 142 -10.36 -0.76 14.18
C ALA A 142 -9.35 0.36 14.42
N ARG A 143 -8.09 0.18 13.97
CA ARG A 143 -7.07 1.25 14.02
C ARG A 143 -7.44 2.43 13.15
N VAL A 144 -7.97 2.17 11.94
CA VAL A 144 -8.44 3.23 11.03
C VAL A 144 -9.52 4.07 11.68
N MET A 145 -10.51 3.40 12.29
CA MET A 145 -11.59 4.08 12.98
C MET A 145 -11.07 4.93 14.16
N LEU A 146 -10.16 4.37 14.96
CA LEU A 146 -9.54 5.10 16.07
C LEU A 146 -8.75 6.33 15.61
N ASP A 147 -7.92 6.20 14.56
CA ASP A 147 -7.20 7.35 13.99
C ASP A 147 -8.19 8.43 13.51
N GLY A 148 -9.34 8.00 12.93
CA GLY A 148 -10.43 8.87 12.54
C GLY A 148 -11.06 9.61 13.72
N ILE A 149 -11.39 8.89 14.76
CA ILE A 149 -11.98 9.46 15.98
C ILE A 149 -10.99 10.43 16.65
N ILE A 150 -9.72 10.04 16.78
CA ILE A 150 -8.67 10.90 17.35
C ILE A 150 -8.55 12.21 16.56
N GLY A 151 -8.47 12.11 15.25
CA GLY A 151 -8.38 13.28 14.38
C GLY A 151 -9.63 14.15 14.45
N ALA A 152 -10.82 13.55 14.40
CA ALA A 152 -12.09 14.28 14.49
C ALA A 152 -12.23 15.02 15.83
N VAL A 153 -12.01 14.33 16.96
CA VAL A 153 -12.08 14.94 18.30
C VAL A 153 -11.07 16.08 18.43
N THR A 154 -9.82 15.86 17.99
CA THR A 154 -8.78 16.89 18.05
C THR A 154 -9.15 18.12 17.24
N MET A 155 -9.56 17.92 16.00
CA MET A 155 -9.86 19.01 15.08
C MET A 155 -11.13 19.76 15.49
N THR A 156 -12.18 19.05 15.94
CA THR A 156 -13.38 19.67 16.50
C THR A 156 -13.02 20.54 17.71
N THR A 157 -12.10 20.08 18.57
CA THR A 157 -11.63 20.86 19.72
C THR A 157 -10.88 22.12 19.31
N VAL A 158 -10.03 22.02 18.27
CA VAL A 158 -9.32 23.17 17.70
C VAL A 158 -10.30 24.20 17.16
N VAL A 159 -11.24 23.77 16.32
CA VAL A 159 -12.29 24.63 15.76
C VAL A 159 -13.12 25.27 16.87
N TRP A 160 -13.53 24.48 17.87
CA TRP A 160 -14.27 24.99 19.03
C TRP A 160 -13.54 26.11 19.75
N ILE A 161 -12.26 25.91 20.08
CA ILE A 161 -11.45 26.90 20.81
C ILE A 161 -11.24 28.18 19.99
N LEU A 162 -11.05 28.06 18.69
CA LEU A 162 -10.77 29.20 17.83
C LEU A 162 -12.01 30.02 17.49
N PHE A 163 -13.16 29.35 17.32
CA PHE A 163 -14.37 29.98 16.77
C PHE A 163 -15.49 30.17 17.79
N LEU A 164 -15.52 29.41 18.90
CA LEU A 164 -16.58 29.56 19.93
C LEU A 164 -16.73 30.98 20.44
N PRO A 165 -15.67 31.74 20.76
CA PRO A 165 -15.82 33.11 21.25
C PRO A 165 -16.49 34.04 20.23
N ALA A 166 -16.22 33.85 18.94
CA ALA A 166 -16.85 34.61 17.87
C ALA A 166 -18.33 34.21 17.69
N ILE A 167 -18.63 32.93 17.81
CA ILE A 167 -19.99 32.37 17.71
C ILE A 167 -20.86 32.83 18.89
N GLU A 168 -20.39 32.82 20.12
CA GLU A 168 -21.16 33.25 21.29
C GLU A 168 -21.59 34.70 21.21
N ILE A 169 -20.71 35.59 20.75
CA ILE A 169 -21.04 37.03 20.59
C ILE A 169 -22.18 37.21 19.57
N HIS A 170 -22.19 36.45 18.46
CA HIS A 170 -23.18 36.55 17.40
C HIS A 170 -24.49 35.80 17.70
N LEU A 171 -24.43 34.74 18.53
CA LEU A 171 -25.59 33.90 18.86
C LEU A 171 -26.40 34.39 20.05
N ALA A 172 -26.01 35.47 20.71
CA ALA A 172 -26.71 35.96 21.92
C ALA A 172 -28.22 36.22 21.67
N ASN A 173 -28.57 36.75 20.49
CA ASN A 173 -29.95 37.02 20.06
C ASN A 173 -30.45 36.07 18.94
N ALA A 174 -29.75 34.99 18.67
CA ALA A 174 -30.02 34.08 17.54
C ALA A 174 -31.22 33.17 17.85
N THR A 175 -31.91 32.78 16.80
CA THR A 175 -32.98 31.77 16.83
C THR A 175 -32.43 30.39 17.17
N VAL A 176 -33.30 29.44 17.52
CA VAL A 176 -32.92 28.05 17.80
C VAL A 176 -32.20 27.41 16.59
N TRP A 177 -32.63 27.73 15.36
CA TRP A 177 -32.06 27.20 14.15
C TRP A 177 -30.66 27.77 13.87
N GLU A 178 -30.45 29.06 14.07
CA GLU A 178 -29.13 29.70 13.93
C GLU A 178 -28.13 29.14 14.94
N ARG A 179 -28.56 28.92 16.19
CA ARG A 179 -27.73 28.25 17.19
C ARG A 179 -27.40 26.84 16.81
N PHE A 180 -28.38 26.05 16.34
CA PHE A 180 -28.15 24.67 15.89
C PHE A 180 -27.17 24.64 14.71
N ALA A 181 -27.38 25.43 13.66
CA ALA A 181 -26.52 25.50 12.50
C ALA A 181 -25.10 25.95 12.87
N GLY A 182 -24.98 26.99 13.71
CA GLY A 182 -23.70 27.52 14.16
C GLY A 182 -22.81 26.51 14.87
N PHE A 183 -23.40 25.50 15.53
CA PHE A 183 -22.65 24.40 16.14
C PHE A 183 -22.51 23.19 15.23
N ALA A 184 -23.53 22.85 14.47
CA ALA A 184 -23.58 21.61 13.71
C ALA A 184 -22.64 21.64 12.48
N TYR A 185 -22.58 22.73 11.72
CA TYR A 185 -21.72 22.83 10.53
C TYR A 185 -20.23 22.68 10.88
N PRO A 186 -19.62 23.44 11.81
CA PRO A 186 -18.20 23.26 12.16
C PRO A 186 -17.86 21.85 12.62
N VAL A 187 -18.76 21.16 13.33
CA VAL A 187 -18.55 19.78 13.80
C VAL A 187 -18.57 18.80 12.62
N VAL A 188 -19.55 18.91 11.75
CA VAL A 188 -19.73 18.02 10.60
C VAL A 188 -18.62 18.23 9.56
N ASP A 189 -18.26 19.48 9.28
CA ASP A 189 -17.15 19.83 8.38
C ASP A 189 -15.84 19.28 8.87
N THR A 190 -15.56 19.46 10.16
CA THR A 190 -14.35 18.91 10.77
C THR A 190 -14.32 17.39 10.66
N ALA A 191 -15.42 16.71 10.94
CA ALA A 191 -15.52 15.26 10.77
C ALA A 191 -15.29 14.84 9.32
N ALA A 192 -15.85 15.58 8.36
CA ALA A 192 -15.70 15.31 6.93
C ALA A 192 -14.25 15.48 6.46
N VAL A 193 -13.58 16.56 6.86
CA VAL A 193 -12.16 16.80 6.55
C VAL A 193 -11.27 15.69 7.12
N VAL A 194 -11.50 15.30 8.38
CA VAL A 194 -10.71 14.25 9.02
C VAL A 194 -10.91 12.90 8.34
N VAL A 195 -12.15 12.51 8.04
CA VAL A 195 -12.44 11.26 7.33
C VAL A 195 -11.82 11.26 5.94
N ALA A 196 -11.95 12.36 5.20
CA ALA A 196 -11.35 12.52 3.88
C ALA A 196 -9.81 12.39 3.94
N LEU A 197 -9.17 13.04 4.92
CA LEU A 197 -7.72 12.99 5.13
C LEU A 197 -7.26 11.55 5.43
N ILE A 198 -7.96 10.84 6.34
CA ILE A 198 -7.64 9.47 6.70
C ILE A 198 -7.77 8.53 5.51
N VAL A 199 -8.86 8.62 4.75
CA VAL A 199 -9.06 7.79 3.56
C VAL A 199 -7.99 8.09 2.52
N THR A 200 -7.63 9.35 2.30
CA THR A 200 -6.58 9.78 1.36
C THR A 200 -5.21 9.24 1.77
N ILE A 201 -4.80 9.42 3.01
CA ILE A 201 -3.49 8.98 3.54
C ILE A 201 -3.37 7.45 3.47
N ARG A 202 -4.44 6.72 3.77
CA ARG A 202 -4.40 5.25 3.87
C ARG A 202 -4.51 4.52 2.55
N ARG A 203 -5.20 5.10 1.58
CA ARG A 203 -5.30 4.50 0.25
C ARG A 203 -4.08 4.81 -0.62
N SER A 204 -3.30 5.83 -0.28
CA SER A 204 -2.06 6.19 -0.95
C SER A 204 -0.86 5.35 -0.46
N SER A 205 -0.98 4.03 -0.39
CA SER A 205 0.21 3.19 -0.40
C SER A 205 0.90 3.34 -1.77
N TRP A 206 1.71 4.45 -1.91
CA TRP A 206 2.61 4.76 -3.03
C TRP A 206 2.03 5.05 -4.42
N ARG A 207 0.71 4.96 -4.64
CA ARG A 207 0.09 5.55 -5.82
C ARG A 207 -1.05 6.47 -5.39
N PHE A 208 -0.78 7.76 -5.51
CA PHE A 208 -1.71 8.85 -5.30
C PHE A 208 -3.02 8.58 -6.07
N ASP A 209 -4.09 8.20 -5.35
CA ASP A 209 -5.41 8.05 -5.98
C ASP A 209 -6.02 9.45 -6.17
N VAL A 210 -5.82 9.99 -7.36
CA VAL A 210 -6.28 11.33 -7.73
C VAL A 210 -7.76 11.54 -7.42
N ARG A 211 -8.60 10.49 -7.51
CA ARG A 211 -10.04 10.56 -7.23
C ARG A 211 -10.31 10.95 -5.78
N ILE A 212 -9.63 10.28 -4.87
CA ILE A 212 -9.78 10.50 -3.43
C ILE A 212 -9.11 11.80 -3.01
N ALA A 213 -7.97 12.13 -3.59
CA ALA A 213 -7.29 13.38 -3.30
C ALA A 213 -8.11 14.59 -3.73
N LEU A 214 -8.66 14.59 -4.95
CA LEU A 214 -9.53 15.66 -5.44
C LEU A 214 -10.79 15.78 -4.56
N MET A 215 -11.40 14.64 -4.20
CA MET A 215 -12.56 14.65 -3.31
C MET A 215 -12.22 15.22 -1.93
N GLY A 216 -11.07 14.82 -1.36
CA GLY A 216 -10.59 15.33 -0.08
C GLY A 216 -10.31 16.85 -0.11
N ILE A 217 -9.66 17.34 -1.17
CA ILE A 217 -9.43 18.78 -1.37
C ILE A 217 -10.77 19.52 -1.50
N GLY A 218 -11.72 18.96 -2.25
CA GLY A 218 -13.06 19.53 -2.37
C GLY A 218 -13.77 19.66 -1.03
N ILE A 219 -13.73 18.63 -0.18
CA ILE A 219 -14.30 18.66 1.17
C ILE A 219 -13.60 19.72 2.05
N MET A 220 -12.27 19.86 1.96
CA MET A 220 -11.55 20.90 2.71
C MET A 220 -11.93 22.32 2.25
N LEU A 221 -12.11 22.52 0.95
CA LEU A 221 -12.56 23.80 0.41
C LEU A 221 -14.00 24.11 0.82
N GLN A 222 -14.88 23.10 0.81
CA GLN A 222 -16.26 23.23 1.30
C GLN A 222 -16.28 23.69 2.76
N ALA A 223 -15.54 22.99 3.63
CA ALA A 223 -15.42 23.33 5.04
C ALA A 223 -14.81 24.73 5.27
N ALA A 224 -13.85 25.15 4.46
CA ALA A 224 -13.29 26.49 4.50
C ALA A 224 -14.33 27.57 4.12
N GLY A 225 -15.19 27.28 3.14
CA GLY A 225 -16.32 28.13 2.76
C GLY A 225 -17.32 28.29 3.88
N ASP A 226 -17.76 27.17 4.50
CA ASP A 226 -18.70 27.16 5.60
C ASP A 226 -18.15 27.95 6.81
N LEU A 227 -16.88 27.71 7.16
CA LEU A 227 -16.20 28.40 8.24
C LEU A 227 -16.05 29.91 7.99
N SER A 228 -15.77 30.29 6.75
CA SER A 228 -15.66 31.69 6.34
C SER A 228 -17.01 32.41 6.43
N LEU A 229 -18.12 31.77 6.03
CA LEU A 229 -19.47 32.30 6.19
C LEU A 229 -19.82 32.57 7.67
N PHE A 230 -19.45 31.64 8.56
CA PHE A 230 -19.68 31.83 10.00
C PHE A 230 -18.80 32.92 10.62
N SER A 231 -17.60 33.17 10.10
CA SER A 231 -16.68 34.18 10.61
C SER A 231 -17.08 35.61 10.22
N SER A 232 -17.72 35.79 9.08
CA SER A 232 -18.17 37.11 8.59
C SER A 232 -19.46 37.61 9.22
N GLY A 233 -20.13 36.84 10.04
CA GLY A 233 -21.26 37.25 10.86
C GLY A 233 -22.54 36.46 10.57
N VAL A 234 -23.00 35.76 11.60
CA VAL A 234 -24.32 35.14 11.65
C VAL A 234 -25.35 36.27 11.61
N GLY A 235 -26.09 36.43 10.50
CA GLY A 235 -27.13 37.45 10.35
C GLY A 235 -27.03 38.27 9.08
N GLN A 236 -25.97 38.15 8.30
CA GLN A 236 -25.96 38.67 6.95
C GLN A 236 -26.71 37.68 6.03
N THR A 237 -27.73 38.17 5.37
CA THR A 237 -28.43 37.41 4.32
C THR A 237 -27.43 36.96 3.27
N PHE A 238 -27.72 35.88 2.54
CA PHE A 238 -26.93 35.43 1.37
C PHE A 238 -26.70 36.54 0.33
N GLU A 239 -27.45 37.63 0.42
CA GLU A 239 -27.34 38.83 -0.44
C GLU A 239 -26.04 39.62 -0.22
N ASN A 240 -25.35 39.47 0.93
CA ASN A 240 -24.08 40.13 1.21
C ASN A 240 -22.92 39.14 1.34
N ALA A 241 -23.03 38.00 0.68
CA ALA A 241 -21.98 36.98 0.69
C ALA A 241 -20.74 37.49 -0.03
N GLU A 242 -19.78 37.89 0.74
CA GLU A 242 -18.42 38.27 0.37
C GLU A 242 -17.73 37.20 -0.48
N PRO A 243 -16.46 37.38 -0.91
CA PRO A 243 -15.67 36.48 -1.75
C PRO A 243 -15.58 35.00 -1.27
N ASN A 244 -16.27 34.64 -0.19
CA ASN A 244 -16.33 33.33 0.40
C ASN A 244 -16.94 32.25 -0.51
N PHE A 245 -17.83 32.61 -1.43
CA PHE A 245 -18.37 31.68 -2.42
C PHE A 245 -17.30 31.04 -3.33
N VAL A 246 -16.13 31.66 -3.45
CA VAL A 246 -15.03 31.11 -4.24
C VAL A 246 -14.63 29.72 -3.73
N PHE A 247 -14.64 29.49 -2.41
CA PHE A 247 -14.30 28.18 -1.82
C PHE A 247 -15.29 27.10 -2.25
N PHE A 248 -16.59 27.39 -2.25
CA PHE A 248 -17.63 26.46 -2.69
C PHE A 248 -17.49 26.12 -4.18
N VAL A 249 -17.24 27.14 -5.03
CA VAL A 249 -17.06 26.93 -6.47
C VAL A 249 -15.80 26.10 -6.75
N LEU A 250 -14.68 26.36 -6.06
CA LEU A 250 -13.46 25.57 -6.18
C LEU A 250 -13.67 24.13 -5.69
N ALA A 251 -14.48 23.92 -4.65
CA ALA A 251 -14.87 22.58 -4.21
C ALA A 251 -15.58 21.81 -5.34
N GLN A 252 -16.51 22.50 -6.08
CA GLN A 252 -17.19 21.87 -7.23
C GLN A 252 -16.25 21.51 -8.37
N VAL A 253 -15.18 22.28 -8.60
CA VAL A 253 -14.13 21.92 -9.58
C VAL A 253 -13.47 20.59 -9.19
N CYS A 254 -13.16 20.42 -7.91
CA CYS A 254 -12.56 19.18 -7.38
C CYS A 254 -13.53 18.00 -7.51
N TYR A 255 -14.81 18.19 -7.18
CA TYR A 255 -15.84 17.15 -7.31
C TYR A 255 -16.09 16.75 -8.75
N LEU A 256 -16.09 17.73 -9.68
CA LEU A 256 -16.16 17.49 -11.11
C LEU A 256 -14.97 16.69 -11.62
N GLY A 257 -13.75 17.02 -11.17
CA GLY A 257 -12.53 16.28 -11.46
C GLY A 257 -12.63 14.82 -10.99
N THR A 258 -13.13 14.59 -9.77
CA THR A 258 -13.40 13.25 -9.23
C THR A 258 -14.38 12.49 -10.12
N GLY A 259 -15.52 13.09 -10.47
CA GLY A 259 -16.56 12.48 -11.29
C GLY A 259 -16.08 12.09 -12.69
N THR A 260 -15.33 13.00 -13.34
CA THR A 260 -14.76 12.75 -14.67
C THR A 260 -13.74 11.62 -14.64
N TRP A 261 -12.90 11.55 -13.61
CA TRP A 261 -11.90 10.50 -13.45
C TRP A 261 -12.53 9.12 -13.22
N ILE A 262 -13.56 9.03 -12.36
CA ILE A 262 -14.29 7.78 -12.12
C ILE A 262 -15.01 7.30 -13.39
N ALA A 263 -15.57 8.23 -14.17
CA ALA A 263 -16.33 7.89 -15.38
C ALA A 263 -15.46 7.45 -16.58
N HIS A 264 -14.16 7.84 -16.63
CA HIS A 264 -13.33 7.68 -17.84
C HIS A 264 -12.15 6.73 -17.75
N ARG A 265 -11.77 6.22 -16.57
CA ARG A 265 -10.62 5.31 -16.46
C ARG A 265 -10.99 3.92 -15.92
N PRO A 266 -10.47 2.83 -16.57
CA PRO A 266 -10.56 1.49 -16.01
C PRO A 266 -9.69 1.38 -14.75
N ARG A 267 -10.07 0.41 -13.90
CA ARG A 267 -9.48 0.09 -12.59
C ARG A 267 -7.96 0.23 -12.57
N PRO A 268 -7.36 0.86 -11.55
CA PRO A 268 -5.93 0.72 -11.27
C PRO A 268 -5.66 -0.76 -10.98
N ARG A 269 -4.70 -1.36 -11.71
CA ARG A 269 -4.21 -2.70 -11.38
C ARG A 269 -3.57 -2.66 -10.00
N GLU A 270 -3.98 -3.58 -9.15
CA GLU A 270 -3.42 -3.83 -7.83
C GLU A 270 -1.95 -4.25 -7.96
N TYR A 271 -1.04 -3.32 -7.67
CA TYR A 271 0.36 -3.62 -7.40
C TYR A 271 0.59 -3.36 -5.91
N ALA A 272 0.80 -4.43 -5.16
CA ALA A 272 1.21 -4.37 -3.76
C ALA A 272 2.67 -3.95 -3.69
N ASP A 273 2.93 -2.66 -3.47
CA ASP A 273 4.27 -2.19 -3.10
C ASP A 273 4.34 -2.06 -1.57
N LYS A 274 5.31 -2.73 -0.95
CA LYS A 274 5.40 -3.00 0.49
C LYS A 274 6.01 -1.85 1.34
N ARG A 275 6.33 -0.71 0.75
CA ARG A 275 6.87 0.41 1.55
C ARG A 275 5.77 1.12 2.32
N GLN A 276 5.72 0.90 3.62
CA GLN A 276 4.80 1.60 4.52
C GLN A 276 5.26 3.06 4.70
N ALA A 277 4.40 4.01 4.36
CA ALA A 277 4.65 5.42 4.64
C ALA A 277 4.68 5.67 6.16
N LEU A 278 5.66 6.41 6.66
CA LEU A 278 5.80 6.74 8.10
C LEU A 278 4.71 7.69 8.60
N TRP A 279 4.14 8.51 7.72
CA TRP A 279 3.13 9.52 8.06
C TRP A 279 1.88 8.99 8.77
N PRO A 280 1.26 7.85 8.39
CA PRO A 280 0.11 7.32 9.10
C PRO A 280 0.44 6.87 10.53
N MET A 281 1.70 6.59 10.81
CA MET A 281 2.13 6.26 12.18
C MET A 281 2.27 7.51 13.06
N LEU A 282 2.65 8.66 12.50
CA LEU A 282 2.92 9.90 13.21
C LEU A 282 1.66 10.76 13.44
N ALA A 283 0.65 10.66 12.59
CA ALA A 283 -0.55 11.50 12.66
C ALA A 283 -1.27 11.53 14.03
N PRO A 284 -1.47 10.41 14.75
CA PRO A 284 -2.09 10.43 16.08
C PRO A 284 -1.27 11.18 17.13
N TYR A 285 0.07 11.15 17.00
CA TYR A 285 0.96 11.86 17.93
C TYR A 285 0.99 13.37 17.65
N ALA A 286 0.86 13.77 16.38
CA ALA A 286 0.69 15.17 16.01
C ALA A 286 -0.59 15.77 16.63
N ALA A 287 -1.68 14.99 16.68
CA ALA A 287 -2.93 15.38 17.34
C ALA A 287 -2.73 15.64 18.84
N VAL A 288 -2.04 14.73 19.54
CA VAL A 288 -1.70 14.89 20.97
C VAL A 288 -0.80 16.11 21.17
N GLY A 289 0.22 16.30 20.33
CA GLY A 289 1.11 17.45 20.40
C GLY A 289 0.38 18.79 20.22
N LEU A 290 -0.56 18.85 19.28
CA LEU A 290 -1.40 20.04 19.05
C LEU A 290 -2.27 20.35 20.24
N LEU A 291 -2.94 19.35 20.82
CA LEU A 291 -3.76 19.54 22.03
C LEU A 291 -2.91 19.97 23.24
N ALA A 292 -1.75 19.33 23.42
CA ALA A 292 -0.83 19.71 24.51
C ALA A 292 -0.35 21.17 24.36
N TRP A 293 -0.07 21.60 23.13
CA TRP A 293 0.28 22.99 22.84
C TRP A 293 -0.88 23.96 23.15
N LEU A 294 -2.12 23.62 22.75
CA LEU A 294 -3.31 24.42 23.03
C LEU A 294 -3.57 24.53 24.53
N VAL A 295 -3.48 23.42 25.27
CA VAL A 295 -3.59 23.41 26.74
C VAL A 295 -2.53 24.31 27.37
N GLY A 296 -1.27 24.15 26.98
CA GLY A 296 -0.16 24.96 27.46
C GLY A 296 -0.35 26.47 27.20
N ALA A 297 -0.77 26.83 25.98
CA ALA A 297 -1.03 28.22 25.61
C ALA A 297 -2.20 28.85 26.42
N ARG A 298 -3.21 28.07 26.75
CA ARG A 298 -4.32 28.52 27.60
C ARG A 298 -3.89 28.68 29.08
N LEU A 299 -3.15 27.72 29.62
CA LEU A 299 -2.68 27.78 31.02
C LEU A 299 -1.72 28.95 31.27
N ILE A 300 -0.98 29.42 30.26
CA ILE A 300 -0.11 30.60 30.36
C ILE A 300 -0.92 31.89 30.41
N LYS A 301 -2.09 31.93 29.74
CA LYS A 301 -2.88 33.16 29.57
C LYS A 301 -3.99 33.37 30.61
N SER A 302 -4.47 32.33 31.31
CA SER A 302 -5.62 32.42 32.20
C SER A 302 -5.54 31.45 33.37
N THR A 303 -6.16 31.85 34.51
CA THR A 303 -6.49 30.95 35.62
C THR A 303 -7.44 29.84 35.16
N LEU A 304 -7.46 28.71 35.88
CA LEU A 304 -8.35 27.57 35.65
C LEU A 304 -9.81 28.03 35.47
N SER A 305 -10.23 28.11 34.20
CA SER A 305 -11.61 28.37 33.81
C SER A 305 -12.32 27.05 33.47
N PHE A 306 -13.66 27.06 33.40
CA PHE A 306 -14.45 25.90 32.99
C PHE A 306 -14.03 25.38 31.61
N ASP A 307 -13.68 26.27 30.69
CA ASP A 307 -13.19 25.93 29.34
C ASP A 307 -11.84 25.21 29.38
N THR A 308 -10.96 25.61 30.29
CA THR A 308 -9.65 24.95 30.48
C THR A 308 -9.81 23.53 31.01
N LEU A 309 -10.78 23.31 31.92
CA LEU A 309 -11.11 21.97 32.42
C LEU A 309 -11.68 21.08 31.30
N GLY A 310 -12.55 21.61 30.44
CA GLY A 310 -13.09 20.92 29.29
C GLY A 310 -11.99 20.49 28.31
N LEU A 311 -11.04 21.40 28.01
CA LEU A 311 -9.90 21.12 27.17
C LEU A 311 -8.97 20.03 27.74
N LEU A 312 -8.72 20.05 29.05
CA LEU A 312 -7.95 19.02 29.74
C LEU A 312 -8.65 17.65 29.68
N LEU A 313 -9.98 17.62 29.85
CA LEU A 313 -10.76 16.38 29.70
C LEU A 313 -10.62 15.80 28.29
N VAL A 314 -10.78 16.63 27.26
CA VAL A 314 -10.63 16.19 25.85
C VAL A 314 -9.21 15.69 25.58
N ALA A 315 -8.19 16.41 26.06
CA ALA A 315 -6.80 15.98 25.92
C ALA A 315 -6.58 14.61 26.59
N PHE A 316 -7.13 14.39 27.77
CA PHE A 316 -7.07 13.09 28.47
C PHE A 316 -7.76 11.98 27.67
N VAL A 317 -8.95 12.23 27.11
CA VAL A 317 -9.67 11.27 26.26
C VAL A 317 -8.86 10.93 25.03
N VAL A 318 -8.27 11.92 24.35
CA VAL A 318 -7.45 11.69 23.15
C VAL A 318 -6.20 10.86 23.47
N VAL A 319 -5.52 11.15 24.59
CA VAL A 319 -4.39 10.33 25.06
C VAL A 319 -4.84 8.88 25.31
N GLY A 320 -5.98 8.68 25.98
CA GLY A 320 -6.56 7.35 26.18
C GLY A 320 -6.84 6.61 24.87
N LEU A 321 -7.41 7.28 23.88
CA LEU A 321 -7.66 6.72 22.55
C LEU A 321 -6.35 6.34 21.83
N VAL A 322 -5.30 7.17 21.94
CA VAL A 322 -3.98 6.86 21.37
C VAL A 322 -3.36 5.64 22.05
N ILE A 323 -3.48 5.51 23.36
CA ILE A 323 -3.01 4.33 24.10
C ILE A 323 -3.74 3.06 23.62
N ILE A 324 -5.08 3.10 23.54
CA ILE A 324 -5.87 1.96 23.03
C ILE A 324 -5.43 1.59 21.60
N ARG A 325 -5.27 2.59 20.75
CA ARG A 325 -4.77 2.40 19.37
C ARG A 325 -3.40 1.72 19.34
N GLN A 326 -2.50 2.12 20.24
CA GLN A 326 -1.17 1.55 20.32
C GLN A 326 -1.20 0.09 20.81
N ILE A 327 -2.03 -0.22 21.79
CA ILE A 327 -2.25 -1.60 22.27
C ILE A 327 -2.77 -2.49 21.12
N LEU A 328 -3.74 -2.01 20.35
CA LEU A 328 -4.25 -2.75 19.20
C LEU A 328 -3.18 -2.98 18.12
N ALA A 329 -2.33 -1.97 17.86
CA ALA A 329 -1.23 -2.09 16.92
C ALA A 329 -0.19 -3.15 17.36
N LEU A 330 0.17 -3.15 18.65
CA LEU A 330 1.07 -4.13 19.23
C LEU A 330 0.48 -5.54 19.17
N ARG A 331 -0.78 -5.72 19.54
CA ARG A 331 -1.46 -7.02 19.46
C ARG A 331 -1.50 -7.57 18.04
N GLU A 332 -1.76 -6.72 17.05
CA GLU A 332 -1.74 -7.13 15.64
C GLU A 332 -0.34 -7.51 15.19
N TYR A 333 0.67 -6.72 15.56
CA TYR A 333 2.06 -7.05 15.27
C TYR A 333 2.45 -8.42 15.87
N HIS A 334 2.14 -8.65 17.16
CA HIS A 334 2.41 -9.93 17.80
C HIS A 334 1.68 -11.10 17.13
N SER A 335 0.41 -10.91 16.73
CA SER A 335 -0.33 -11.98 16.04
C SER A 335 0.26 -12.30 14.67
N LEU A 336 0.73 -11.31 13.92
CA LEU A 336 1.39 -11.52 12.64
C LEU A 336 2.74 -12.25 12.78
N VAL A 337 3.52 -11.87 13.79
CA VAL A 337 4.79 -12.55 14.11
C VAL A 337 4.52 -14.01 14.50
N GLU A 338 3.51 -14.26 15.33
CA GLU A 338 3.16 -15.61 15.77
C GLU A 338 2.61 -16.47 14.62
N GLU A 339 1.78 -15.91 13.74
CA GLU A 339 1.28 -16.59 12.54
C GLU A 339 2.44 -16.97 11.60
N ARG A 340 3.40 -16.04 11.38
CA ARG A 340 4.61 -16.34 10.60
C ARG A 340 5.45 -17.44 11.24
N ARG A 341 5.65 -17.36 12.56
CA ARG A 341 6.39 -18.38 13.31
C ARG A 341 5.73 -19.76 13.20
N LYS A 342 4.40 -19.85 13.35
CA LYS A 342 3.65 -21.11 13.20
C LYS A 342 3.73 -21.66 11.79
N ALA A 343 3.60 -20.83 10.78
CA ALA A 343 3.74 -21.23 9.38
C ALA A 343 5.14 -21.79 9.11
N LEU A 344 6.19 -21.12 9.64
CA LEU A 344 7.58 -21.55 9.57
C LEU A 344 7.77 -22.94 10.20
N VAL A 345 7.37 -23.12 11.47
CA VAL A 345 7.51 -24.40 12.18
C VAL A 345 6.76 -25.52 11.47
N SER A 346 5.54 -25.25 10.97
CA SER A 346 4.74 -26.22 10.24
C SER A 346 5.41 -26.65 8.92
N SER A 347 5.89 -25.68 8.13
CA SER A 347 6.57 -25.95 6.85
C SER A 347 7.84 -26.77 7.07
N VAL A 348 8.70 -26.36 8.00
CA VAL A 348 9.94 -27.07 8.35
C VAL A 348 9.65 -28.50 8.80
N SER A 349 8.67 -28.68 9.69
CA SER A 349 8.29 -30.01 10.18
C SER A 349 7.84 -30.94 9.06
N HIS A 350 7.09 -30.41 8.09
CA HIS A 350 6.64 -31.18 6.93
C HIS A 350 7.81 -31.58 6.03
N GLU A 351 8.71 -30.65 5.73
CA GLU A 351 9.87 -30.88 4.85
C GLU A 351 10.93 -31.82 5.49
N LEU A 352 11.03 -31.88 6.80
CA LEU A 352 11.89 -32.83 7.49
C LEU A 352 11.24 -34.20 7.64
N ARG A 353 9.93 -34.31 7.80
CA ARG A 353 9.20 -35.56 7.98
C ARG A 353 9.28 -36.45 6.73
N THR A 354 9.12 -35.87 5.55
CA THR A 354 9.10 -36.63 4.28
C THR A 354 10.39 -37.42 4.04
N PRO A 355 11.61 -36.81 4.04
CA PRO A 355 12.84 -37.55 3.85
C PRO A 355 13.12 -38.51 5.01
N LEU A 356 12.76 -38.14 6.25
CA LEU A 356 12.92 -39.02 7.41
C LEU A 356 12.08 -40.29 7.27
N THR A 357 10.81 -40.16 6.86
CA THR A 357 9.94 -41.33 6.65
C THR A 357 10.47 -42.20 5.50
N ALA A 358 10.99 -41.61 4.43
CA ALA A 358 11.60 -42.36 3.34
C ALA A 358 12.85 -43.14 3.83
N MET A 359 13.76 -42.50 4.58
CA MET A 359 14.92 -43.14 5.15
C MET A 359 14.56 -44.34 6.06
N ILE A 360 13.59 -44.14 6.95
CA ILE A 360 13.09 -45.20 7.85
C ILE A 360 12.54 -46.35 7.02
N GLY A 361 11.69 -46.07 6.02
CA GLY A 361 11.13 -47.12 5.18
C GLY A 361 12.18 -47.89 4.38
N PHE A 362 13.20 -47.24 3.82
CA PHE A 362 14.30 -47.95 3.14
C PHE A 362 15.16 -48.78 4.12
N LEU A 363 15.44 -48.27 5.31
CA LEU A 363 16.17 -49.01 6.34
C LEU A 363 15.37 -50.20 6.84
N ASP A 364 14.05 -50.09 6.95
CA ASP A 364 13.19 -51.22 7.35
C ASP A 364 13.19 -52.33 6.27
N VAL A 365 13.09 -51.95 4.99
CA VAL A 365 13.23 -52.90 3.86
C VAL A 365 14.60 -53.60 3.88
N MET A 366 15.68 -52.84 4.11
CA MET A 366 17.05 -53.39 4.16
C MET A 366 17.27 -54.33 5.34
N LYS A 367 16.48 -54.22 6.42
CA LYS A 367 16.55 -55.06 7.63
C LYS A 367 15.64 -56.28 7.56
N ASP A 368 14.64 -56.32 6.69
CA ASP A 368 13.68 -57.41 6.60
C ASP A 368 14.35 -58.67 5.99
N PRO A 369 14.52 -59.76 6.75
CA PRO A 369 15.14 -60.98 6.26
C PRO A 369 14.29 -61.71 5.20
N ASN A 370 12.99 -61.34 5.05
CA ASN A 370 12.09 -61.97 4.08
C ASN A 370 12.16 -61.26 2.72
N VAL A 371 12.85 -60.12 2.60
CA VAL A 371 13.06 -59.41 1.33
C VAL A 371 14.42 -59.84 0.76
N PRO A 372 14.45 -60.72 -0.25
CA PRO A 372 15.70 -61.10 -0.90
C PRO A 372 16.27 -59.89 -1.62
N MET A 373 17.48 -59.44 -1.23
CA MET A 373 18.12 -58.26 -1.76
C MET A 373 19.56 -58.55 -2.12
N GLY A 374 19.95 -58.26 -3.36
CA GLY A 374 21.32 -58.36 -3.81
C GLY A 374 22.22 -57.25 -3.27
N ASP A 375 23.54 -57.46 -3.34
CA ASP A 375 24.50 -56.44 -2.87
C ASP A 375 24.38 -55.12 -3.63
N GLU A 376 24.03 -55.15 -4.90
CA GLU A 376 23.83 -53.98 -5.77
C GLU A 376 22.60 -53.17 -5.33
N GLU A 377 21.46 -53.83 -5.10
CA GLU A 377 20.22 -53.19 -4.64
C GLU A 377 20.42 -52.58 -3.22
N ARG A 378 21.21 -53.27 -2.35
CA ARG A 378 21.53 -52.76 -1.03
C ARG A 378 22.41 -51.49 -1.10
N LEU A 379 23.33 -51.42 -2.06
CA LEU A 379 24.19 -50.28 -2.29
C LEU A 379 23.38 -49.10 -2.84
N GLU A 380 22.42 -49.34 -3.75
CA GLU A 380 21.51 -48.32 -4.27
C GLU A 380 20.65 -47.72 -3.15
N LEU A 381 20.03 -48.55 -2.28
CA LEU A 381 19.23 -48.07 -1.16
C LEU A 381 20.05 -47.26 -0.14
N ASN A 382 21.29 -47.72 0.17
CA ASN A 382 22.21 -46.97 1.01
C ASN A 382 22.52 -45.57 0.40
N THR A 383 22.70 -45.51 -0.92
CA THR A 383 22.95 -44.26 -1.62
C THR A 383 21.75 -43.30 -1.49
N VAL A 384 20.52 -43.82 -1.63
CA VAL A 384 19.30 -43.05 -1.46
C VAL A 384 19.14 -42.53 -0.03
N VAL A 385 19.38 -43.39 0.97
CA VAL A 385 19.35 -43.01 2.40
C VAL A 385 20.38 -41.91 2.69
N HIS A 386 21.60 -42.04 2.17
CA HIS A 386 22.64 -41.03 2.33
C HIS A 386 22.22 -39.69 1.66
N GLN A 387 21.65 -39.71 0.46
CA GLN A 387 21.14 -38.51 -0.23
C GLN A 387 20.05 -37.82 0.60
N GLN A 388 19.10 -38.55 1.18
CA GLN A 388 18.05 -37.99 2.02
C GLN A 388 18.61 -37.34 3.31
N ALA A 389 19.62 -37.99 3.93
CA ALA A 389 20.30 -37.44 5.11
C ALA A 389 21.02 -36.12 4.78
N MET A 390 21.75 -36.07 3.65
CA MET A 390 22.44 -34.88 3.19
C MET A 390 21.45 -33.75 2.83
N TYR A 391 20.30 -34.08 2.25
CA TYR A 391 19.21 -33.12 1.97
C TYR A 391 18.68 -32.51 3.28
N MET A 392 18.42 -33.32 4.31
CA MET A 392 18.00 -32.81 5.63
C MET A 392 19.06 -31.92 6.27
N ALA A 393 20.34 -32.32 6.24
CA ALA A 393 21.44 -31.49 6.75
C ALA A 393 21.49 -30.12 6.06
N ARG A 394 21.26 -30.07 4.75
CA ARG A 394 21.18 -28.82 3.98
C ARG A 394 20.01 -27.95 4.45
N ILE A 395 18.79 -28.51 4.60
CA ILE A 395 17.62 -27.74 5.11
C ILE A 395 17.92 -27.12 6.47
N VAL A 396 18.53 -27.88 7.39
CA VAL A 396 18.89 -27.39 8.73
C VAL A 396 19.93 -26.27 8.63
N ALA A 397 20.96 -26.41 7.80
CA ALA A 397 21.97 -25.37 7.57
C ALA A 397 21.37 -24.07 6.99
N ASP A 398 20.45 -24.20 6.03
CA ASP A 398 19.74 -23.09 5.41
C ASP A 398 18.86 -22.34 6.42
N LEU A 399 18.17 -23.08 7.30
CA LEU A 399 17.36 -22.51 8.39
C LEU A 399 18.21 -21.74 9.39
N LEU A 400 19.36 -22.32 9.80
CA LEU A 400 20.30 -21.67 10.71
C LEU A 400 20.89 -20.40 10.08
N LEU A 401 21.15 -20.42 8.76
CA LEU A 401 21.61 -19.26 8.02
C LEU A 401 20.58 -18.12 8.03
N LEU A 402 19.31 -18.44 7.77
CA LEU A 402 18.21 -17.47 7.78
C LEU A 402 17.90 -16.96 9.20
N ALA A 403 18.03 -17.81 10.23
CA ALA A 403 17.79 -17.42 11.62
C ALA A 403 18.87 -16.46 12.17
N ARG A 404 20.09 -16.47 11.61
CA ARG A 404 21.20 -15.59 11.98
C ARG A 404 21.23 -14.25 11.22
N ASP A 405 20.16 -13.87 10.55
CA ASP A 405 20.11 -12.68 9.67
C ASP A 405 20.56 -11.36 10.34
N SER A 406 20.43 -11.25 11.68
CA SER A 406 20.84 -10.05 12.43
C SER A 406 22.38 -9.93 12.64
N ALA A 407 23.13 -11.02 12.53
CA ALA A 407 24.57 -11.07 12.83
C ALA A 407 25.41 -11.75 11.72
N GLY A 408 24.79 -12.16 10.62
CA GLY A 408 25.30 -12.86 9.44
C GLY A 408 26.65 -13.57 9.55
N PRO A 409 26.85 -14.71 8.91
CA PRO A 409 28.15 -15.37 8.89
C PRO A 409 29.17 -14.45 8.22
N ASP A 410 30.38 -14.35 8.81
CA ASP A 410 31.51 -13.72 8.16
C ASP A 410 31.79 -14.45 6.85
N LEU A 411 31.81 -13.71 5.71
CA LEU A 411 32.15 -14.27 4.42
C LEU A 411 33.64 -14.63 4.41
N ARG A 412 33.96 -15.84 3.97
CA ARG A 412 35.32 -16.29 3.75
C ARG A 412 35.72 -16.06 2.29
N GLU A 413 35.89 -14.79 1.95
CA GLU A 413 36.17 -14.38 0.58
C GLU A 413 37.61 -14.74 0.19
N SER A 414 37.77 -15.29 -1.01
CA SER A 414 39.06 -15.63 -1.64
C SER A 414 38.99 -15.38 -3.14
N VAL A 415 40.13 -15.34 -3.82
CA VAL A 415 40.17 -15.29 -5.28
C VAL A 415 39.83 -16.69 -5.83
N VAL A 416 38.79 -16.79 -6.62
CA VAL A 416 38.25 -18.05 -7.14
C VAL A 416 38.17 -17.99 -8.65
N ALA A 417 38.58 -19.07 -9.32
CA ALA A 417 38.35 -19.28 -10.74
C ALA A 417 36.87 -19.71 -10.96
N ILE A 418 36.14 -18.91 -11.71
CA ILE A 418 34.68 -19.07 -11.86
C ILE A 418 34.32 -20.29 -12.69
N ASP A 419 35.13 -20.65 -13.68
CA ASP A 419 34.97 -21.87 -14.48
C ASP A 419 34.95 -23.14 -13.63
N LYS A 420 35.88 -23.21 -12.65
CA LYS A 420 35.92 -24.33 -11.71
C LYS A 420 34.73 -24.31 -10.74
N LEU A 421 34.36 -23.16 -10.24
CA LEU A 421 33.23 -23.01 -9.31
C LEU A 421 31.90 -23.45 -9.96
N VAL A 422 31.65 -23.01 -11.19
CA VAL A 422 30.44 -23.37 -11.97
C VAL A 422 30.45 -24.85 -12.31
N SER A 423 31.58 -25.37 -12.80
CA SER A 423 31.67 -26.80 -13.14
C SER A 423 31.44 -27.70 -11.92
N ASP A 424 32.03 -27.40 -10.77
CA ASP A 424 31.84 -28.17 -9.53
C ASP A 424 30.36 -28.19 -9.07
N SER A 425 29.64 -27.06 -9.20
CA SER A 425 28.22 -26.95 -8.85
C SER A 425 27.32 -27.72 -9.80
N VAL A 426 27.62 -27.67 -11.09
CA VAL A 426 26.84 -28.31 -12.14
C VAL A 426 27.00 -29.84 -12.11
N TRP A 427 28.20 -30.35 -11.73
CA TRP A 427 28.48 -31.79 -11.67
C TRP A 427 27.71 -32.52 -10.57
N SER A 428 27.33 -31.83 -9.48
CA SER A 428 26.51 -32.42 -8.40
C SER A 428 25.08 -32.79 -8.85
N GLY A 429 24.59 -32.25 -9.99
CA GLY A 429 23.26 -32.51 -10.59
C GLY A 429 23.21 -33.62 -11.65
N ARG A 430 24.32 -34.26 -12.00
CA ARG A 430 24.43 -35.19 -13.17
C ARG A 430 23.69 -36.52 -13.08
N SER A 431 22.96 -36.81 -12.03
CA SER A 431 22.16 -38.05 -11.93
C SER A 431 20.82 -37.99 -12.69
N SER A 432 20.50 -36.88 -13.36
CA SER A 432 19.26 -36.70 -14.16
C SER A 432 19.58 -36.56 -15.65
N PRO A 433 18.75 -37.13 -16.55
CA PRO A 433 18.88 -36.98 -18.00
C PRO A 433 18.41 -35.57 -18.44
N VAL A 434 19.20 -34.55 -18.13
CA VAL A 434 18.91 -33.15 -18.40
C VAL A 434 19.95 -32.65 -19.41
N GLY A 435 19.49 -31.96 -20.44
CA GLY A 435 20.34 -31.21 -21.37
C GLY A 435 20.94 -29.99 -20.64
N LEU A 436 22.18 -30.16 -20.14
CA LEU A 436 22.87 -29.13 -19.40
C LEU A 436 23.96 -28.48 -20.26
N GLU A 437 23.80 -27.18 -20.53
CA GLU A 437 24.77 -26.37 -21.26
C GLU A 437 25.40 -25.35 -20.32
N VAL A 438 26.72 -25.22 -20.35
CA VAL A 438 27.49 -24.32 -19.48
C VAL A 438 28.39 -23.44 -20.34
N GLU A 439 28.29 -22.13 -20.16
CA GLU A 439 29.11 -21.13 -20.85
C GLU A 439 29.73 -20.17 -19.82
N VAL A 440 31.04 -20.26 -19.61
CA VAL A 440 31.79 -19.41 -18.69
C VAL A 440 32.85 -18.64 -19.47
N GLU A 441 32.96 -17.35 -19.22
CA GLU A 441 34.02 -16.53 -19.81
C GLU A 441 35.40 -17.05 -19.43
N PRO A 442 36.30 -17.34 -20.41
CA PRO A 442 37.61 -17.92 -20.11
C PRO A 442 38.46 -17.00 -19.21
N GLY A 443 39.06 -17.60 -18.18
CA GLY A 443 39.98 -16.89 -17.28
C GLY A 443 39.31 -15.95 -16.29
N LEU A 444 37.98 -16.03 -16.13
CA LEU A 444 37.23 -15.21 -15.17
C LEU A 444 37.57 -15.60 -13.72
N HIS A 445 38.04 -14.62 -12.95
CA HIS A 445 38.33 -14.77 -11.53
C HIS A 445 37.56 -13.72 -10.72
N ALA A 446 37.12 -14.08 -9.52
CA ALA A 446 36.41 -13.18 -8.62
C ALA A 446 36.87 -13.32 -7.17
N TYR A 447 36.78 -12.22 -6.41
CA TYR A 447 36.99 -12.23 -4.97
C TYR A 447 35.63 -12.40 -4.26
N LEU A 448 35.34 -13.62 -3.81
CA LEU A 448 34.05 -14.04 -3.25
C LEU A 448 34.24 -15.25 -2.31
N ASP A 449 33.17 -15.59 -1.58
CA ASP A 449 33.12 -16.82 -0.76
C ASP A 449 32.70 -18.01 -1.68
N PRO A 450 33.64 -18.94 -1.99
CA PRO A 450 33.36 -20.03 -2.93
C PRO A 450 32.26 -20.99 -2.46
N ASP A 451 32.21 -21.27 -1.16
CA ASP A 451 31.22 -22.21 -0.61
C ASP A 451 29.82 -21.61 -0.64
N ARG A 452 29.70 -20.33 -0.39
CA ARG A 452 28.43 -19.61 -0.45
C ARG A 452 27.91 -19.42 -1.87
N ILE A 453 28.79 -19.06 -2.81
CA ILE A 453 28.36 -18.93 -4.22
C ILE A 453 28.06 -20.30 -4.84
N ARG A 454 28.79 -21.35 -4.45
CA ARG A 454 28.41 -22.72 -4.81
C ARG A 454 26.99 -23.05 -4.32
N GLN A 455 26.66 -22.73 -3.06
CA GLN A 455 25.32 -22.90 -2.51
C GLN A 455 24.24 -22.15 -3.30
N VAL A 456 24.55 -20.92 -3.78
CA VAL A 456 23.66 -20.15 -4.68
C VAL A 456 23.43 -20.88 -5.98
N LEU A 457 24.50 -21.31 -6.68
CA LEU A 457 24.42 -22.02 -7.94
C LEU A 457 23.68 -23.35 -7.81
N ASP A 458 23.99 -24.14 -6.78
CA ASP A 458 23.32 -25.42 -6.48
C ASP A 458 21.80 -25.22 -6.31
N ASN A 459 21.39 -24.18 -5.59
CA ASN A 459 19.97 -23.87 -5.39
C ASN A 459 19.28 -23.48 -6.69
N LEU A 460 19.94 -22.67 -7.54
CA LEU A 460 19.37 -22.24 -8.80
C LEU A 460 19.32 -23.37 -9.83
N VAL A 461 20.40 -24.15 -9.97
CA VAL A 461 20.46 -25.30 -10.89
C VAL A 461 19.47 -26.39 -10.48
N THR A 462 19.39 -26.71 -9.18
CA THR A 462 18.40 -27.67 -8.67
C THR A 462 16.97 -27.20 -8.95
N ASN A 463 16.68 -25.91 -8.80
CA ASN A 463 15.38 -25.35 -9.16
C ASN A 463 15.12 -25.44 -10.66
N ALA A 464 16.11 -25.13 -11.51
CA ALA A 464 15.98 -25.22 -12.97
C ALA A 464 15.70 -26.67 -13.42
N ILE A 465 16.38 -27.67 -12.84
CA ILE A 465 16.11 -29.09 -13.11
C ILE A 465 14.71 -29.49 -12.64
N ARG A 466 14.32 -29.04 -11.47
CA ARG A 466 13.03 -29.41 -10.83
C ARG A 466 11.82 -28.82 -11.51
N TYR A 467 11.91 -27.58 -11.97
CA TYR A 467 10.79 -26.83 -12.57
C TYR A 467 10.86 -26.73 -14.08
N GLY A 468 12.03 -27.07 -14.69
CA GLY A 468 12.23 -27.19 -16.11
C GLY A 468 11.62 -28.46 -16.70
N ARG A 469 11.75 -28.60 -18.01
CA ARG A 469 11.28 -29.76 -18.81
C ARG A 469 12.40 -30.64 -19.30
N GLY A 470 13.65 -30.30 -19.05
CA GLY A 470 14.80 -31.10 -19.33
C GLY A 470 16.01 -30.34 -19.90
N ASN A 471 15.94 -29.03 -20.08
CA ASN A 471 17.07 -28.23 -20.54
C ASN A 471 17.39 -27.12 -19.52
N VAL A 472 18.66 -27.03 -19.16
CA VAL A 472 19.19 -25.99 -18.26
C VAL A 472 20.42 -25.36 -18.90
N TYR A 473 20.49 -24.05 -18.91
CA TYR A 473 21.66 -23.31 -19.38
C TYR A 473 22.19 -22.44 -18.23
N VAL A 474 23.49 -22.53 -17.99
CA VAL A 474 24.21 -21.78 -16.97
C VAL A 474 25.29 -20.94 -17.63
N SER A 475 25.34 -19.65 -17.34
CA SER A 475 26.41 -18.79 -17.82
C SER A 475 27.01 -17.94 -16.71
N ALA A 476 28.30 -17.59 -16.89
CA ALA A 476 29.00 -16.62 -16.05
C ALA A 476 29.92 -15.74 -16.93
N ALA A 477 29.78 -14.42 -16.77
CA ALA A 477 30.57 -13.45 -17.52
C ALA A 477 30.83 -12.18 -16.70
N SER A 478 31.86 -11.43 -17.07
CA SER A 478 32.11 -10.09 -16.55
C SER A 478 31.36 -9.07 -17.42
N ILE A 479 30.48 -8.27 -16.79
CA ILE A 479 29.75 -7.20 -17.45
C ILE A 479 30.06 -5.88 -16.77
N GLY A 480 30.93 -5.09 -17.40
CA GLY A 480 31.43 -3.84 -16.82
C GLY A 480 32.35 -4.11 -15.63
N ASN A 481 31.89 -3.79 -14.43
CA ASN A 481 32.62 -3.99 -13.17
C ASN A 481 31.91 -5.01 -12.26
N ASP A 482 31.03 -5.82 -12.84
CA ASP A 482 30.24 -6.80 -12.11
C ASP A 482 30.40 -8.20 -12.72
N ILE A 483 30.31 -9.23 -11.89
CA ILE A 483 30.25 -10.62 -12.32
C ILE A 483 28.80 -11.04 -12.32
N VAL A 484 28.34 -11.52 -13.46
CA VAL A 484 26.96 -11.91 -13.70
C VAL A 484 26.89 -13.42 -13.91
N PHE A 485 26.08 -14.08 -13.07
CA PHE A 485 25.70 -15.48 -13.26
C PHE A 485 24.25 -15.53 -13.72
N GLU A 486 23.96 -16.37 -14.71
CA GLU A 486 22.59 -16.63 -15.17
C GLU A 486 22.33 -18.14 -15.20
N VAL A 487 21.15 -18.51 -14.69
CA VAL A 487 20.63 -19.87 -14.77
C VAL A 487 19.28 -19.83 -15.45
N HIS A 488 19.16 -20.48 -16.60
CA HIS A 488 17.96 -20.54 -17.42
C HIS A 488 17.34 -21.92 -17.38
N ASP A 489 16.02 -21.99 -17.38
CA ASP A 489 15.24 -23.23 -17.54
C ASP A 489 14.27 -23.13 -18.72
N ASP A 490 13.74 -24.28 -19.15
CA ASP A 490 12.71 -24.44 -20.17
C ASP A 490 11.31 -24.70 -19.58
N GLY A 491 11.11 -24.32 -18.32
CA GLY A 491 9.86 -24.48 -17.60
C GLY A 491 8.76 -23.47 -18.02
N PRO A 492 7.65 -23.42 -17.28
CA PRO A 492 6.53 -22.52 -17.57
C PRO A 492 6.84 -21.05 -17.27
N GLY A 493 7.98 -20.75 -16.64
CA GLY A 493 8.33 -19.43 -16.13
C GLY A 493 7.52 -19.04 -14.89
N ILE A 494 7.74 -17.82 -14.39
CA ILE A 494 7.13 -17.30 -13.18
C ILE A 494 6.08 -16.24 -13.54
N PRO A 495 4.80 -16.42 -13.14
CA PRO A 495 3.77 -15.41 -13.39
C PRO A 495 4.07 -14.10 -12.64
N ARG A 496 3.82 -12.94 -13.28
CA ARG A 496 4.13 -11.60 -12.76
C ARG A 496 3.67 -11.32 -11.33
N LYS A 497 2.55 -11.89 -10.90
CA LYS A 497 2.01 -11.72 -9.55
C LYS A 497 2.85 -12.35 -8.44
N TYR A 498 3.78 -13.26 -8.79
CA TYR A 498 4.64 -13.97 -7.83
C TYR A 498 6.11 -13.54 -7.91
N GLU A 499 6.47 -12.64 -8.82
CA GLU A 499 7.84 -12.20 -9.07
C GLU A 499 8.58 -11.72 -7.80
N LEU A 500 7.87 -11.06 -6.89
CA LEU A 500 8.40 -10.62 -5.61
C LEU A 500 8.27 -11.68 -4.51
N ALA A 501 7.22 -12.50 -4.58
CA ALA A 501 6.93 -13.48 -3.55
C ALA A 501 7.89 -14.68 -3.58
N ILE A 502 8.45 -15.04 -4.74
CA ILE A 502 9.37 -16.19 -4.85
C ILE A 502 10.65 -16.06 -4.02
N TRP A 503 11.04 -14.83 -3.64
CA TRP A 503 12.19 -14.55 -2.79
C TRP A 503 11.85 -14.59 -1.30
N GLU A 504 10.54 -14.64 -0.95
CA GLU A 504 10.10 -14.74 0.46
C GLU A 504 10.29 -16.17 0.97
N GLN A 505 10.64 -16.28 2.24
CA GLN A 505 10.82 -17.57 2.90
C GLN A 505 9.50 -18.36 2.89
N PHE A 506 9.56 -19.64 2.53
CA PHE A 506 8.43 -20.58 2.51
C PHE A 506 7.34 -20.29 1.45
N GLU A 507 7.56 -19.32 0.58
CA GLU A 507 6.66 -19.11 -0.55
C GLU A 507 6.89 -20.16 -1.63
N ARG A 508 5.81 -20.85 -1.97
CA ARG A 508 5.74 -21.79 -3.09
C ARG A 508 4.79 -21.21 -4.12
N GLY A 509 5.28 -20.95 -5.32
CA GLY A 509 4.44 -20.42 -6.41
C GLY A 509 3.19 -21.29 -6.62
N PRO A 510 2.12 -20.74 -7.26
CA PRO A 510 0.77 -21.34 -7.32
C PRO A 510 0.63 -22.54 -8.24
N ASN A 511 1.71 -23.12 -8.70
CA ASN A 511 1.65 -24.29 -9.60
C ASN A 511 1.10 -25.50 -8.81
N ARG A 512 -0.24 -25.52 -8.61
CA ARG A 512 -1.00 -26.72 -8.24
C ARG A 512 -0.74 -27.90 -9.21
N LEU A 513 -0.19 -27.64 -10.39
CA LEU A 513 0.26 -28.66 -11.33
C LEU A 513 1.49 -29.45 -10.81
N ASN A 514 2.25 -28.90 -9.87
CA ASN A 514 3.43 -29.53 -9.26
C ASN A 514 3.26 -29.72 -7.74
N ALA A 515 2.05 -30.01 -7.27
CA ALA A 515 1.78 -30.28 -5.85
C ALA A 515 2.63 -31.45 -5.29
N ASN A 516 3.14 -32.30 -6.17
CA ASN A 516 3.99 -33.45 -5.83
C ASN A 516 5.51 -33.15 -5.91
N VAL A 517 5.93 -31.93 -6.28
CA VAL A 517 7.36 -31.61 -6.33
C VAL A 517 7.82 -31.19 -4.93
N PRO A 518 8.66 -31.99 -4.25
CA PRO A 518 9.14 -31.66 -2.91
C PRO A 518 10.04 -30.42 -2.95
N GLY A 519 9.90 -29.49 -2.00
CA GLY A 519 10.75 -28.31 -1.90
C GLY A 519 10.39 -27.41 -0.73
N SER A 520 11.40 -26.99 0.03
CA SER A 520 11.25 -26.22 1.28
C SER A 520 10.75 -24.77 1.08
N GLY A 521 10.79 -24.21 -0.13
CA GLY A 521 10.55 -22.79 -0.34
C GLY A 521 11.59 -21.87 0.32
N ILE A 522 12.73 -22.42 0.75
CA ILE A 522 13.81 -21.69 1.44
C ILE A 522 14.92 -21.30 0.44
N GLY A 523 15.15 -22.12 -0.58
CA GLY A 523 16.33 -22.00 -1.46
C GLY A 523 16.53 -20.62 -2.10
N LEU A 524 15.46 -20.00 -2.63
CA LEU A 524 15.58 -18.66 -3.24
C LEU A 524 15.78 -17.55 -2.18
N ALA A 525 15.21 -17.69 -0.98
CA ALA A 525 15.47 -16.77 0.13
C ALA A 525 16.95 -16.84 0.58
N VAL A 526 17.54 -18.03 0.59
CA VAL A 526 18.97 -18.23 0.87
C VAL A 526 19.82 -17.62 -0.25
N VAL A 527 19.44 -17.78 -1.50
CA VAL A 527 20.10 -17.14 -2.66
C VAL A 527 20.11 -15.61 -2.49
N GLU A 528 18.97 -15.00 -2.21
CA GLU A 528 18.87 -13.55 -2.00
C GLU A 528 19.75 -13.08 -0.83
N LEU A 529 19.74 -13.80 0.30
CA LEU A 529 20.54 -13.49 1.47
C LEU A 529 22.03 -13.52 1.16
N ILE A 530 22.53 -14.59 0.55
CA ILE A 530 23.95 -14.76 0.22
C ILE A 530 24.41 -13.68 -0.77
N VAL A 531 23.64 -13.45 -1.82
CA VAL A 531 23.94 -12.45 -2.86
C VAL A 531 23.99 -11.05 -2.26
N ARG A 532 23.01 -10.70 -1.43
CA ARG A 532 22.97 -9.40 -0.73
C ARG A 532 24.18 -9.21 0.18
N ARG A 533 24.66 -10.27 0.86
CA ARG A 533 25.86 -10.25 1.70
C ARG A 533 27.13 -9.98 0.90
N HIS A 534 27.21 -10.46 -0.32
CA HIS A 534 28.27 -10.13 -1.25
C HIS A 534 28.14 -8.72 -1.86
N GLY A 535 27.10 -7.93 -1.45
CA GLY A 535 26.81 -6.60 -1.99
C GLY A 535 26.18 -6.63 -3.39
N GLY A 536 25.71 -7.81 -3.83
CA GLY A 536 25.11 -8.02 -5.11
C GLY A 536 23.58 -7.93 -5.12
N THR A 537 22.99 -8.26 -6.27
CA THR A 537 21.55 -8.32 -6.49
C THR A 537 21.15 -9.62 -7.17
N ALA A 538 20.04 -10.20 -6.69
CA ALA A 538 19.39 -11.35 -7.32
C ALA A 538 18.09 -10.87 -7.97
N SER A 539 17.86 -11.31 -9.21
CA SER A 539 16.66 -10.98 -9.97
C SER A 539 16.23 -12.17 -10.83
N HIS A 540 14.99 -12.10 -11.35
CA HIS A 540 14.54 -13.08 -12.32
C HIS A 540 13.85 -12.38 -13.48
N GLU A 541 13.91 -12.98 -14.64
CA GLU A 541 13.19 -12.57 -15.84
C GLU A 541 12.75 -13.80 -16.65
N ARG A 542 12.00 -13.59 -17.71
CA ARG A 542 11.68 -14.67 -18.63
C ARG A 542 12.91 -15.02 -19.46
N SER A 543 13.29 -16.31 -19.51
CA SER A 543 14.41 -16.77 -20.30
C SER A 543 14.19 -16.44 -21.80
N ARG A 544 15.17 -15.78 -22.40
CA ARG A 544 15.19 -15.52 -23.83
C ARG A 544 15.78 -16.69 -24.61
N ARG A 545 16.54 -17.58 -23.94
CA ARG A 545 17.16 -18.77 -24.56
C ARG A 545 16.23 -19.98 -24.56
N LEU A 546 15.61 -20.29 -23.43
CA LEU A 546 14.87 -21.52 -23.20
C LEU A 546 13.36 -21.31 -22.96
N ALA A 547 12.88 -20.06 -23.03
CA ALA A 547 11.48 -19.64 -22.87
C ALA A 547 10.86 -19.87 -21.49
N GLY A 548 11.57 -20.44 -20.51
CA GLY A 548 11.18 -20.60 -19.11
C GLY A 548 11.58 -19.41 -18.23
N ALA A 549 12.12 -19.66 -17.03
CA ALA A 549 12.67 -18.63 -16.16
C ALA A 549 14.18 -18.44 -16.39
N CYS A 550 14.67 -17.23 -16.10
CA CYS A 550 16.07 -16.89 -15.99
C CYS A 550 16.30 -16.23 -14.64
N PHE A 551 17.14 -16.82 -13.83
CA PHE A 551 17.62 -16.23 -12.59
C PHE A 551 18.98 -15.62 -12.84
N ARG A 552 19.08 -14.30 -12.55
CA ARG A 552 20.29 -13.52 -12.74
C ARG A 552 20.82 -13.03 -11.39
N ILE A 553 22.09 -13.33 -11.15
CA ILE A 553 22.85 -12.90 -9.98
C ILE A 553 23.94 -11.94 -10.45
N VAL A 554 23.96 -10.75 -9.87
CA VAL A 554 24.96 -9.72 -10.18
C VAL A 554 25.77 -9.46 -8.91
N LEU A 555 27.06 -9.70 -8.94
CA LEU A 555 28.00 -9.48 -7.87
C LEU A 555 28.99 -8.38 -8.26
N PRO A 556 29.20 -7.34 -7.44
CA PRO A 556 30.22 -6.34 -7.73
C PRO A 556 31.60 -6.97 -7.66
N GLU A 557 32.46 -6.66 -8.62
CA GLU A 557 33.86 -7.07 -8.60
C GLU A 557 34.56 -6.39 -7.41
N ARG A 558 34.76 -7.14 -6.33
CA ARG A 558 35.50 -6.66 -5.17
C ARG A 558 36.98 -6.84 -5.40
N ARG A 559 37.76 -5.78 -5.33
CA ARG A 559 39.21 -5.87 -5.34
C ARG A 559 39.67 -6.45 -4.00
N ARG A 560 40.65 -7.35 -4.05
CA ARG A 560 41.34 -7.84 -2.85
C ARG A 560 41.74 -6.63 -2.00
N PRO A 561 41.37 -6.57 -0.71
CA PRO A 561 41.85 -5.52 0.17
C PRO A 561 43.40 -5.53 0.13
N ALA A 562 44.02 -4.39 -0.12
CA ALA A 562 45.45 -4.29 -0.11
C ALA A 562 45.94 -4.88 1.23
N PRO A 563 47.00 -5.72 1.22
CA PRO A 563 47.53 -6.25 2.46
C PRO A 563 47.82 -5.06 3.38
N ALA A 564 47.23 -5.10 4.60
CA ALA A 564 47.45 -4.06 5.58
C ALA A 564 48.97 -3.82 5.66
N SER A 565 49.43 -2.62 5.30
CA SER A 565 50.83 -2.27 5.40
C SER A 565 51.23 -2.52 6.86
N VAL A 566 52.06 -3.51 7.07
CA VAL A 566 52.66 -3.75 8.39
C VAL A 566 53.40 -2.47 8.71
N ALA A 567 52.83 -1.68 9.61
CA ALA A 567 53.52 -0.50 10.12
C ALA A 567 54.91 -0.93 10.61
N PRO A 568 56.00 -0.30 10.19
CA PRO A 568 57.31 -0.67 10.65
C PRO A 568 57.32 -0.61 12.18
N ARG A 569 57.73 -1.71 12.82
CA ARG A 569 57.98 -1.73 14.26
C ARG A 569 58.94 -0.60 14.55
N PRO A 570 58.70 0.28 15.54
CA PRO A 570 59.69 1.25 15.97
C PRO A 570 60.88 0.47 16.53
N GLU A 571 62.03 0.56 15.83
CA GLU A 571 63.32 0.09 16.34
C GLU A 571 63.72 0.99 17.51
N GLY A 572 64.05 0.33 18.62
CA GLY A 572 64.99 0.84 19.58
C GLY A 572 64.48 1.77 20.67
N LEU A 573 64.03 1.19 21.76
CA LEU A 573 64.31 1.75 23.10
C LEU A 573 65.06 0.72 23.91
N HIS A 574 66.39 0.76 23.82
CA HIS A 574 67.25 0.15 24.82
C HIS A 574 67.01 0.88 26.15
N ALA A 575 66.22 0.30 27.02
CA ALA A 575 66.15 0.72 28.40
C ALA A 575 67.36 0.08 29.14
N SER A 576 68.37 0.89 29.37
CA SER A 576 69.45 0.61 30.33
C SER A 576 68.84 0.54 31.72
N LEU A 577 68.90 -0.61 32.34
CA LEU A 577 68.68 -0.81 33.77
C LEU A 577 69.83 -0.17 34.57
N PRO A 578 69.54 0.66 35.58
CA PRO A 578 70.57 1.02 36.57
C PRO A 578 70.67 -0.13 37.60
N ALA A 579 71.94 -0.52 37.84
CA ALA A 579 72.31 -1.40 38.95
C ALA A 579 72.13 -0.64 40.27
N ARG A 580 71.27 -1.17 41.15
CA ARG A 580 71.51 -1.36 42.61
C ARG A 580 70.28 -2.05 43.22
#